data_35515d1d8f8ce52398d906cceb95f497
#
_entry.id   35515d1d8f8ce52398d906cceb95f497
#
_cell.length_a   1.000
_cell.length_b   1.000
_cell.length_c   1.000
_cell.angle_alpha   90.00
_cell.angle_beta   90.00
_cell.angle_gamma   90.00
#
_symmetry.space_group_name_H-M   'P 1'
#
loop_
_entity.id
_entity.type
_entity.pdbx_description
1 polymer ?
#
loop_
_entity_poly.entity_id
_entity_poly.type
_entity_poly.pdbx_seq_one_letter_code
_entity_poly.pdbx_strand_id
1 'polypeptide(L)'
;MKINNTIIVYASRHGTTAEYAKRLMKLLDGNVDLCSLDERGKSMPDMSFYDTIVIGGSIHYGKNSKLIVSFVKNNIDLLITRRLGLFVTSYYDGERALQQLSNAYPKELLEKAVVADFFDGELLYQKLNFFEKIVAKVVLKAEELDPIIEKSKVIEFAEKLNQ
;
A
#
# COMPACT_ATOMS: atom_id res chain seq x y z
N MET A 1 23.66 -14.90 -1.37
CA MET A 1 22.39 -14.31 -1.84
C MET A 1 21.98 -13.23 -0.86
N LYS A 2 21.87 -12.00 -1.31
CA LYS A 2 21.41 -10.91 -0.43
C LYS A 2 19.91 -11.02 -0.23
N ILE A 3 19.45 -11.10 1.00
CA ILE A 3 18.03 -11.05 1.32
C ILE A 3 17.58 -9.59 1.18
N ASN A 4 16.54 -9.35 0.39
CA ASN A 4 15.95 -8.02 0.24
C ASN A 4 15.20 -7.63 1.52
N ASN A 5 15.50 -6.45 2.05
CA ASN A 5 14.79 -5.87 3.18
C ASN A 5 13.82 -4.80 2.66
N THR A 6 12.56 -5.02 2.89
CA THR A 6 11.48 -4.11 2.47
C THR A 6 10.78 -3.53 3.68
N ILE A 7 10.45 -2.25 3.62
CA ILE A 7 9.50 -1.64 4.55
C ILE A 7 8.29 -1.11 3.80
N ILE A 8 7.11 -1.36 4.35
CA ILE A 8 5.86 -0.80 3.87
C ILE A 8 5.42 0.27 4.85
N VAL A 9 5.53 1.53 4.44
CA VAL A 9 5.11 2.70 5.22
C VAL A 9 3.72 3.11 4.75
N TYR A 10 2.77 3.20 5.66
CA TYR A 10 1.39 3.51 5.29
C TYR A 10 0.68 4.37 6.33
N ALA A 11 -0.37 5.05 5.87
CA ALA A 11 -1.34 5.71 6.71
C ALA A 11 -2.74 5.22 6.34
N SER A 12 -3.52 4.83 7.34
CA SER A 12 -4.81 4.17 7.13
C SER A 12 -5.87 4.68 8.12
N ARG A 13 -6.73 5.57 7.64
CA ARG A 13 -7.77 6.17 8.47
C ARG A 13 -8.88 5.17 8.85
N HIS A 14 -9.26 4.29 7.93
CA HIS A 14 -10.37 3.34 8.06
C HIS A 14 -9.95 1.88 7.95
N GLY A 15 -8.66 1.59 7.90
CA GLY A 15 -8.13 0.23 7.88
C GLY A 15 -7.92 -0.37 6.49
N THR A 16 -8.46 0.19 5.41
CA THR A 16 -8.33 -0.36 4.05
C THR A 16 -6.88 -0.37 3.58
N THR A 17 -6.17 0.75 3.71
CA THR A 17 -4.75 0.84 3.34
C THR A 17 -3.90 -0.13 4.18
N ALA A 18 -4.21 -0.29 5.47
CA ALA A 18 -3.55 -1.24 6.34
C ALA A 18 -3.74 -2.70 5.88
N GLU A 19 -4.93 -3.05 5.40
CA GLU A 19 -5.19 -4.39 4.87
C GLU A 19 -4.38 -4.67 3.60
N TYR A 20 -4.28 -3.72 2.68
CA TYR A 20 -3.42 -3.85 1.51
C TYR A 20 -1.94 -3.95 1.89
N ALA A 21 -1.48 -3.18 2.86
CA ALA A 21 -0.11 -3.28 3.37
C ALA A 21 0.20 -4.69 3.93
N LYS A 22 -0.72 -5.27 4.70
CA LYS A 22 -0.59 -6.64 5.22
C LYS A 22 -0.58 -7.70 4.11
N ARG A 23 -1.37 -7.51 3.05
CA ARG A 23 -1.38 -8.41 1.89
C ARG A 23 -0.07 -8.34 1.13
N LEU A 24 0.41 -7.13 0.86
CA LEU A 24 1.72 -6.93 0.22
C LEU A 24 2.85 -7.55 1.04
N MET A 25 2.81 -7.43 2.37
CA MET A 25 3.80 -8.07 3.24
C MET A 25 3.87 -9.59 3.02
N LYS A 26 2.74 -10.25 2.76
CA LYS A 26 2.70 -11.70 2.50
C LYS A 26 3.12 -12.09 1.08
N LEU A 27 3.06 -11.16 0.13
CA LEU A 27 3.34 -11.40 -1.28
C LEU A 27 4.77 -11.00 -1.68
N LEU A 28 5.41 -10.13 -0.91
CA LEU A 28 6.77 -9.67 -1.17
C LEU A 28 7.79 -10.66 -0.65
N ASP A 29 8.84 -10.85 -1.44
CA ASP A 29 9.96 -11.73 -1.08
C ASP A 29 10.91 -11.05 -0.09
N GLY A 30 11.59 -11.85 0.73
CA GLY A 30 12.57 -11.38 1.69
C GLY A 30 11.99 -10.99 3.04
N ASN A 31 12.65 -10.09 3.74
CA ASN A 31 12.19 -9.56 5.02
C ASN A 31 11.30 -8.33 4.77
N VAL A 32 10.10 -8.34 5.31
CA VAL A 32 9.15 -7.24 5.11
C VAL A 32 8.64 -6.74 6.44
N ASP A 33 8.85 -5.46 6.71
CA ASP A 33 8.36 -4.77 7.89
C ASP A 33 7.20 -3.83 7.53
N LEU A 34 6.26 -3.69 8.46
CA LEU A 34 5.17 -2.74 8.37
C LEU A 34 5.42 -1.55 9.29
N CYS A 35 5.17 -0.34 8.79
CA CYS A 35 5.24 0.89 9.56
C CYS A 35 3.98 1.73 9.33
N SER A 36 3.10 1.77 10.33
CA SER A 36 1.93 2.65 10.33
C SER A 36 2.32 4.03 10.85
N LEU A 37 2.05 5.06 10.06
CA LEU A 37 2.23 6.45 10.46
C LEU A 37 1.11 6.96 11.39
N ASP A 38 0.01 6.22 11.52
CA ASP A 38 -1.09 6.56 12.41
C ASP A 38 -0.79 6.19 13.88
N GLU A 39 0.17 5.32 14.12
CA GLU A 39 0.55 4.90 15.46
C GLU A 39 1.38 5.98 16.17
N ARG A 40 0.77 6.64 17.14
CA ARG A 40 1.45 7.66 17.95
C ARG A 40 2.46 7.00 18.90
N GLY A 41 3.63 7.63 19.04
CA GLY A 41 4.65 7.24 20.02
C GLY A 41 5.57 6.12 19.58
N LYS A 42 5.39 5.55 18.39
CA LYS A 42 6.39 4.66 17.78
C LYS A 42 7.46 5.48 17.06
N SER A 43 8.72 5.19 17.34
CA SER A 43 9.83 5.72 16.55
C SER A 43 9.84 5.10 15.16
N MET A 44 10.12 5.93 14.15
CA MET A 44 10.37 5.44 12.79
C MET A 44 11.59 4.52 12.77
N PRO A 45 11.52 3.36 12.12
CA PRO A 45 12.70 2.56 11.84
C PRO A 45 13.71 3.37 11.01
N ASP A 46 14.99 3.04 11.16
CA ASP A 46 16.02 3.63 10.30
C ASP A 46 15.83 3.12 8.86
N MET A 47 15.37 4.01 8.00
CA MET A 47 15.05 3.71 6.61
C MET A 47 16.27 3.31 5.78
N SER A 48 17.49 3.59 6.27
CA SER A 48 18.74 3.24 5.57
C SER A 48 18.98 1.73 5.49
N PHE A 49 18.36 0.95 6.36
CA PHE A 49 18.46 -0.52 6.37
C PHE A 49 17.62 -1.23 5.31
N TYR A 50 16.74 -0.50 4.62
CA TYR A 50 15.83 -1.09 3.65
C TYR A 50 16.30 -0.85 2.21
N ASP A 51 16.30 -1.90 1.43
CA ASP A 51 16.59 -1.86 -0.01
C ASP A 51 15.40 -1.36 -0.81
N THR A 52 14.21 -1.75 -0.37
CA THR A 52 12.93 -1.42 -1.00
C THR A 52 12.02 -0.71 0.00
N ILE A 53 11.39 0.37 -0.45
CA ILE A 53 10.42 1.13 0.34
C ILE A 53 9.11 1.16 -0.43
N VAL A 54 8.05 0.67 0.20
CA VAL A 54 6.68 0.79 -0.32
C VAL A 54 5.95 1.84 0.49
N ILE A 55 5.26 2.74 -0.16
CA ILE A 55 4.49 3.81 0.48
C ILE A 55 3.03 3.68 0.06
N GLY A 56 2.15 3.57 1.05
CA GLY A 56 0.71 3.44 0.85
C GLY A 56 -0.07 4.54 1.54
N GLY A 57 -0.86 5.29 0.77
CA GLY A 57 -1.73 6.33 1.28
C GLY A 57 -3.20 6.10 0.93
N SER A 58 -4.09 6.83 1.60
CA SER A 58 -5.51 6.86 1.27
C SER A 58 -5.91 8.24 0.75
N ILE A 59 -6.73 8.23 -0.29
CA ILE A 59 -7.24 9.47 -0.88
C ILE A 59 -8.54 9.86 -0.20
N HIS A 60 -8.54 11.05 0.40
CA HIS A 60 -9.73 11.69 0.95
C HIS A 60 -9.89 13.09 0.37
N TYR A 61 -11.07 13.39 -0.17
CA TYR A 61 -11.33 14.66 -0.85
C TYR A 61 -10.28 15.01 -1.93
N GLY A 62 -9.86 14.00 -2.69
CA GLY A 62 -8.89 14.15 -3.77
C GLY A 62 -7.43 14.34 -3.33
N LYS A 63 -7.14 14.22 -2.04
CA LYS A 63 -5.79 14.43 -1.47
C LYS A 63 -5.29 13.21 -0.72
N ASN A 64 -4.00 12.97 -0.79
CA ASN A 64 -3.33 11.95 0.01
C ASN A 64 -3.31 12.34 1.49
N SER A 65 -3.16 11.35 2.36
CA SER A 65 -2.97 11.56 3.80
C SER A 65 -1.85 12.57 4.09
N LYS A 66 -2.11 13.50 4.99
CA LYS A 66 -1.10 14.48 5.44
C LYS A 66 0.13 13.81 6.06
N LEU A 67 -0.06 12.65 6.70
CA LEU A 67 1.04 11.86 7.27
C LEU A 67 1.96 11.35 6.16
N ILE A 68 1.41 10.85 5.06
CA ILE A 68 2.18 10.39 3.91
C ILE A 68 2.88 11.57 3.23
N VAL A 69 2.18 12.66 3.01
CA VAL A 69 2.77 13.88 2.39
C VAL A 69 3.96 14.38 3.21
N SER A 70 3.82 14.46 4.53
CA SER A 70 4.89 14.87 5.44
C SER A 70 6.06 13.88 5.46
N PHE A 71 5.77 12.59 5.50
CA PHE A 71 6.78 11.53 5.46
C PHE A 71 7.60 11.61 4.16
N VAL A 72 6.95 11.71 3.02
CA VAL A 72 7.61 11.81 1.73
C VAL A 72 8.49 13.06 1.66
N LYS A 73 7.95 14.21 2.05
CA LYS A 73 8.70 15.47 2.06
C LYS A 73 9.98 15.39 2.91
N ASN A 74 9.89 14.79 4.09
CA ASN A 74 11.00 14.71 5.02
C ASN A 74 12.06 13.65 4.64
N ASN A 75 11.73 12.73 3.74
CA ASN A 75 12.60 11.61 3.36
C ASN A 75 12.91 11.56 1.85
N ILE A 76 12.60 12.60 1.11
CA ILE A 76 12.69 12.60 -0.36
C ILE A 76 14.08 12.19 -0.87
N ASP A 77 15.13 12.71 -0.26
CA ASP A 77 16.51 12.44 -0.67
C ASP A 77 16.91 10.97 -0.50
N LEU A 78 16.39 10.32 0.52
CA LEU A 78 16.58 8.89 0.72
C LEU A 78 15.71 8.08 -0.25
N LEU A 79 14.45 8.45 -0.39
CA LEU A 79 13.48 7.72 -1.20
C LEU A 79 13.91 7.62 -2.66
N ILE A 80 14.47 8.68 -3.23
CA ILE A 80 14.96 8.67 -4.62
C ILE A 80 16.15 7.73 -4.83
N THR A 81 16.83 7.31 -3.78
CA THR A 81 17.96 6.35 -3.84
C THR A 81 17.54 4.90 -3.66
N ARG A 82 16.30 4.64 -3.32
CA ARG A 82 15.79 3.30 -3.01
C ARG A 82 14.90 2.76 -4.12
N ARG A 83 14.73 1.45 -4.13
CA ARG A 83 13.72 0.79 -4.93
C ARG A 83 12.34 1.14 -4.35
N LEU A 84 11.43 1.66 -5.15
CA LEU A 84 10.15 2.21 -4.68
C LEU A 84 8.95 1.50 -5.26
N GLY A 85 7.96 1.25 -4.38
CA GLY A 85 6.59 0.97 -4.76
C GLY A 85 5.66 2.02 -4.15
N LEU A 86 4.77 2.58 -4.94
CA LEU A 86 3.83 3.60 -4.48
C LEU A 86 2.40 3.16 -4.74
N PHE A 87 1.54 3.22 -3.75
CA PHE A 87 0.12 2.98 -3.96
C PHE A 87 -0.76 3.96 -3.20
N VAL A 88 -1.99 4.09 -3.67
CA VAL A 88 -3.07 4.77 -2.97
C VAL A 88 -4.29 3.88 -2.95
N THR A 89 -5.12 4.03 -1.92
CA THR A 89 -6.48 3.50 -1.92
C THR A 89 -7.43 4.62 -2.32
N SER A 90 -8.28 4.34 -3.30
CA SER A 90 -9.19 5.32 -3.90
C SER A 90 -10.59 4.74 -4.00
N TYR A 91 -11.61 5.60 -3.85
CA TYR A 91 -13.01 5.24 -4.11
C TYR A 91 -13.37 5.24 -5.60
N TYR A 92 -12.46 5.70 -6.44
CA TYR A 92 -12.63 5.76 -7.88
C TYR A 92 -11.76 4.74 -8.58
N ASP A 93 -12.12 4.40 -9.78
CA ASP A 93 -11.37 3.55 -10.69
C ASP A 93 -10.93 4.31 -11.96
N GLY A 94 -10.29 3.61 -12.87
CA GLY A 94 -9.91 4.11 -14.19
C GLY A 94 -9.10 5.40 -14.14
N GLU A 95 -9.38 6.30 -15.09
CA GLU A 95 -8.63 7.56 -15.25
C GLU A 95 -8.66 8.45 -14.01
N ARG A 96 -9.78 8.46 -13.29
CA ARG A 96 -9.91 9.30 -12.09
C ARG A 96 -9.01 8.82 -10.96
N ALA A 97 -8.90 7.51 -10.76
CA ALA A 97 -7.99 6.94 -9.79
C ALA A 97 -6.51 7.15 -10.19
N LEU A 98 -6.20 7.02 -11.48
CA LEU A 98 -4.86 7.33 -12.00
C LEU A 98 -4.48 8.79 -11.81
N GLN A 99 -5.42 9.70 -12.02
CA GLN A 99 -5.19 11.12 -11.76
C GLN A 99 -4.96 11.39 -10.26
N GLN A 100 -5.71 10.73 -9.40
CA GLN A 100 -5.49 10.83 -7.95
C GLN A 100 -4.13 10.29 -7.54
N LEU A 101 -3.70 9.17 -8.11
CA LEU A 101 -2.37 8.61 -7.89
C LEU A 101 -1.27 9.60 -8.33
N SER A 102 -1.41 10.18 -9.53
CA SER A 102 -0.44 11.15 -10.04
C SER A 102 -0.33 12.42 -9.19
N ASN A 103 -1.41 12.81 -8.54
CA ASN A 103 -1.45 13.96 -7.63
C ASN A 103 -1.02 13.62 -6.19
N ALA A 104 -0.98 12.34 -5.85
CA ALA A 104 -0.71 11.88 -4.49
C ALA A 104 0.76 11.90 -4.09
N TYR A 105 1.65 11.80 -5.07
CA TYR A 105 3.10 11.74 -4.87
C TYR A 105 3.85 12.72 -5.76
N PRO A 106 5.05 13.19 -5.34
CA PRO A 106 5.91 14.00 -6.20
C PRO A 106 6.22 13.28 -7.51
N LYS A 107 6.25 14.05 -8.62
CA LYS A 107 6.53 13.50 -9.95
C LYS A 107 7.84 12.72 -10.02
N GLU A 108 8.88 13.21 -9.36
CA GLU A 108 10.18 12.53 -9.31
C GLU A 108 10.13 11.13 -8.66
N LEU A 109 9.27 10.92 -7.66
CA LEU A 109 9.07 9.59 -7.06
C LEU A 109 8.26 8.68 -7.98
N LEU A 110 7.22 9.22 -8.63
CA LEU A 110 6.41 8.45 -9.57
C LEU A 110 7.23 7.98 -10.77
N GLU A 111 8.11 8.81 -11.29
CA GLU A 111 9.01 8.45 -12.38
C GLU A 111 10.06 7.41 -11.98
N LYS A 112 10.50 7.45 -10.74
CA LYS A 112 11.49 6.53 -10.18
C LYS A 112 10.91 5.21 -9.69
N ALA A 113 9.64 5.17 -9.32
CA ALA A 113 9.00 3.99 -8.77
C ALA A 113 9.04 2.80 -9.74
N VAL A 114 9.38 1.64 -9.21
CA VAL A 114 9.29 0.37 -9.96
C VAL A 114 7.84 0.09 -10.33
N VAL A 115 6.94 0.43 -9.42
CA VAL A 115 5.51 0.31 -9.61
C VAL A 115 4.79 1.42 -8.83
N ALA A 116 3.77 1.99 -9.47
CA ALA A 116 2.82 2.88 -8.83
C ALA A 116 1.42 2.48 -9.30
N ASP A 117 0.50 2.25 -8.36
CA ASP A 117 -0.85 1.82 -8.68
C ASP A 117 -1.86 2.29 -7.63
N PHE A 118 -3.13 2.12 -7.91
CA PHE A 118 -4.21 2.36 -6.97
C PHE A 118 -4.97 1.08 -6.68
N PHE A 119 -5.46 0.97 -5.45
CA PHE A 119 -6.32 -0.13 -5.00
C PHE A 119 -7.67 0.41 -4.57
N ASP A 120 -8.71 -0.40 -4.70
CA ASP A 120 -10.07 0.00 -4.36
C ASP A 120 -10.24 0.27 -2.86
N GLY A 121 -10.66 1.49 -2.52
CA GLY A 121 -10.84 1.94 -1.15
C GLY A 121 -12.19 1.58 -0.52
N GLU A 122 -13.22 1.33 -1.33
CA GLU A 122 -14.59 1.10 -0.83
C GLU A 122 -14.93 -0.39 -0.73
N LEU A 123 -14.44 -1.17 -1.66
CA LEU A 123 -14.82 -2.57 -1.83
C LEU A 123 -14.44 -3.46 -0.63
N LEU A 124 -13.40 -3.12 0.10
CA LEU A 124 -12.98 -3.92 1.23
C LEU A 124 -13.95 -3.85 2.41
N TYR A 125 -14.46 -2.67 2.73
CA TYR A 125 -15.33 -2.48 3.89
C TYR A 125 -16.75 -2.94 3.66
N GLN A 126 -17.37 -2.58 2.55
CA GLN A 126 -18.74 -2.96 2.26
C GLN A 126 -18.87 -4.46 1.96
N LYS A 127 -17.91 -5.03 1.24
CA LYS A 127 -17.91 -6.46 0.94
C LYS A 127 -17.47 -7.32 2.13
N LEU A 128 -16.54 -6.86 2.98
CA LEU A 128 -16.20 -7.57 4.22
C LEU A 128 -17.39 -7.63 5.18
N ASN A 129 -18.12 -6.54 5.38
CA ASN A 129 -19.32 -6.54 6.23
C ASN A 129 -20.45 -7.42 5.66
N PHE A 130 -20.59 -7.46 4.35
CA PHE A 130 -21.55 -8.33 3.68
C PHE A 130 -21.07 -9.79 3.67
N PHE A 131 -19.80 -10.02 3.44
CA PHE A 131 -19.19 -11.34 3.40
C PHE A 131 -18.84 -11.90 4.77
N GLU A 132 -18.58 -11.10 5.80
CA GLU A 132 -18.47 -11.58 7.18
C GLU A 132 -19.74 -12.31 7.61
N LYS A 133 -20.91 -11.83 7.18
CA LYS A 133 -22.18 -12.49 7.41
C LYS A 133 -22.33 -13.79 6.61
N ILE A 134 -21.73 -13.89 5.43
CA ILE A 134 -21.76 -15.09 4.60
C ILE A 134 -20.65 -16.05 5.00
N VAL A 135 -19.47 -15.57 5.33
CA VAL A 135 -18.28 -16.35 5.70
C VAL A 135 -18.39 -16.90 7.12
N ALA A 136 -19.05 -16.20 8.03
CA ALA A 136 -19.43 -16.78 9.33
C ALA A 136 -20.35 -18.00 9.19
N LYS A 137 -21.05 -18.15 8.06
CA LYS A 137 -21.84 -19.35 7.73
C LYS A 137 -21.06 -20.42 6.97
N VAL A 138 -19.94 -20.07 6.38
CA VAL A 138 -19.15 -20.96 5.53
C VAL A 138 -17.68 -20.83 5.94
N VAL A 139 -17.32 -21.19 7.15
CA VAL A 139 -15.94 -21.18 7.72
C VAL A 139 -14.86 -21.63 6.72
N LEU A 140 -15.19 -21.54 5.48
CA LEU A 140 -14.54 -22.11 4.36
C LEU A 140 -13.82 -21.04 3.61
N LYS A 141 -12.51 -21.11 3.68
CA LYS A 141 -11.71 -20.67 2.57
C LYS A 141 -11.69 -19.15 2.42
N ALA A 142 -11.36 -18.45 3.54
CA ALA A 142 -10.97 -17.04 3.47
C ALA A 142 -9.94 -16.78 2.37
N GLU A 143 -9.13 -17.79 2.04
CA GLU A 143 -8.19 -17.75 0.95
C GLU A 143 -8.84 -17.82 -0.44
N GLU A 144 -10.00 -18.48 -0.59
CA GLU A 144 -10.70 -18.58 -1.88
C GLU A 144 -11.69 -17.43 -2.14
N LEU A 145 -12.06 -16.65 -1.13
CA LEU A 145 -12.91 -15.46 -1.28
C LEU A 145 -12.11 -14.19 -1.61
N ASP A 146 -10.81 -14.28 -1.58
CA ASP A 146 -9.89 -13.23 -2.01
C ASP A 146 -9.95 -12.86 -3.52
N PRO A 147 -10.53 -13.67 -4.43
CA PRO A 147 -10.60 -13.30 -5.85
C PRO A 147 -11.47 -12.07 -6.14
N ILE A 148 -12.34 -11.69 -5.23
CA ILE A 148 -13.33 -10.62 -5.47
C ILE A 148 -12.76 -9.24 -5.15
N ILE A 149 -11.67 -9.19 -4.40
CA ILE A 149 -11.02 -7.94 -4.00
C ILE A 149 -9.77 -7.75 -4.88
N GLU A 150 -9.93 -7.21 -6.06
CA GLU A 150 -8.83 -6.83 -6.96
C GLU A 150 -7.48 -7.56 -6.72
N LYS A 151 -7.59 -8.87 -6.48
CA LYS A 151 -6.47 -9.75 -6.17
C LYS A 151 -5.36 -9.64 -7.22
N SER A 152 -5.78 -9.43 -8.47
CA SER A 152 -4.87 -9.26 -9.60
C SER A 152 -3.94 -8.05 -9.43
N LYS A 153 -4.46 -6.88 -9.08
CA LYS A 153 -3.64 -5.66 -8.96
C LYS A 153 -2.60 -5.73 -7.84
N VAL A 154 -2.99 -6.26 -6.69
CA VAL A 154 -2.07 -6.41 -5.54
C VAL A 154 -0.97 -7.41 -5.86
N ILE A 155 -1.31 -8.53 -6.52
CA ILE A 155 -0.34 -9.53 -6.95
C ILE A 155 0.62 -8.95 -7.99
N GLU A 156 0.10 -8.30 -9.03
CA GLU A 156 0.93 -7.66 -10.06
C GLU A 156 1.87 -6.59 -9.48
N PHE A 157 1.38 -5.83 -8.50
CA PHE A 157 2.19 -4.86 -7.78
C PHE A 157 3.37 -5.54 -7.05
N ALA A 158 3.08 -6.61 -6.31
CA ALA A 158 4.10 -7.37 -5.60
C ALA A 158 5.08 -8.06 -6.57
N GLU A 159 4.60 -8.65 -7.65
CA GLU A 159 5.44 -9.30 -8.67
C GLU A 159 6.45 -8.33 -9.29
N LYS A 160 6.04 -7.10 -9.58
CA LYS A 160 6.95 -6.08 -10.11
C LYS A 160 8.05 -5.69 -9.10
N LEU A 161 7.74 -5.73 -7.83
CA LEU A 161 8.73 -5.47 -6.78
C LEU A 161 9.63 -6.67 -6.49
N ASN A 162 9.16 -7.89 -6.75
CA ASN A 162 9.95 -9.12 -6.55
C ASN A 162 10.94 -9.40 -7.71
N GLN A 163 10.77 -8.74 -8.86
CA GLN A 163 11.71 -8.83 -10.00
C GLN A 163 13.00 -8.05 -9.72
#